data_3d03dc66eb9451858d2cb00394aefce9
#
_entry.id   3d03dc66eb9451858d2cb00394aefce9
#
_cell.length_a   1.000
_cell.length_b   1.000
_cell.length_c   1.000
_cell.angle_alpha   90.00
_cell.angle_beta   90.00
_cell.angle_gamma   90.00
#
_symmetry.space_group_name_H-M   'P 1'
#
loop_
_entity.id
_entity.type
_entity.pdbx_description
1 polymer ?
#
loop_
_entity_poly.entity_id
_entity_poly.type
_entity_poly.pdbx_seq_one_letter_code
_entity_poly.pdbx_strand_id
1 'polypeptide(L)'
;MRGLKVAILTAATACAVPATAGDDAFKQAVNYVFSGNVDGKTPQLVTSIVDENRCIISVETPGNSWLYYLKEIRPDKIMIDEKNGRISFEGDDTIVEHTFDFLPKVDKDNKNSIMLRGDAERTKDALKLIFTKYCLPKPG
;
A
#
# COMPACT_ATOMS: atom_id res chain seq x y z
N MET A 1 9.19 45.85 -8.16
CA MET A 1 9.04 45.07 -8.09
C MET A 1 9.16 44.11 -7.82
N ARG A 2 8.90 43.91 -7.50
CA ARG A 2 8.90 43.11 -7.19
C ARG A 2 8.60 42.01 -7.11
N GLY A 3 8.57 41.83 -6.68
CA GLY A 3 8.33 40.72 -6.29
C GLY A 3 7.64 39.87 -6.87
N LEU A 4 7.11 40.26 -7.40
CA LEU A 4 6.51 39.53 -8.05
C LEU A 4 7.07 38.44 -8.39
N LYS A 5 8.01 38.49 -8.58
CA LYS A 5 8.75 37.53 -8.95
C LYS A 5 8.72 36.40 -8.11
N VAL A 6 8.63 36.58 -7.03
CA VAL A 6 8.65 35.53 -6.09
C VAL A 6 7.54 34.56 -6.26
N ALA A 7 6.40 35.08 -6.45
CA ALA A 7 5.27 34.26 -6.59
C ALA A 7 5.36 33.37 -7.75
N ILE A 8 5.94 33.85 -8.78
CA ILE A 8 6.07 33.10 -9.96
C ILE A 8 6.92 31.90 -9.77
N LEU A 9 7.98 32.04 -9.10
CA LEU A 9 8.85 30.96 -8.85
C LEU A 9 8.15 29.86 -8.13
N THR A 10 7.35 30.26 -7.21
CA THR A 10 6.63 29.28 -6.45
C THR A 10 5.72 28.46 -7.31
N ALA A 11 5.08 29.09 -8.21
CA ALA A 11 4.16 28.38 -9.07
C ALA A 11 4.84 27.33 -9.91
N ALA A 12 5.95 27.65 -10.47
CA ALA A 12 6.66 26.73 -11.31
C ALA A 12 7.10 25.49 -10.53
N THR A 13 7.53 25.69 -9.33
CA THR A 13 7.96 24.57 -8.51
C THR A 13 6.80 23.69 -8.14
N ALA A 14 5.68 24.28 -7.89
CA ALA A 14 4.51 23.52 -7.47
C ALA A 14 4.04 22.52 -8.49
N CYS A 15 4.29 22.73 -9.74
CA CYS A 15 3.84 21.78 -10.76
C CYS A 15 4.50 20.41 -10.65
N ALA A 16 5.74 20.35 -10.31
CA ALA A 16 6.45 19.10 -10.21
C ALA A 16 6.25 18.43 -8.85
N VAL A 17 6.25 19.22 -7.82
CA VAL A 17 6.17 18.67 -6.46
C VAL A 17 4.90 17.89 -6.17
N PRO A 18 3.73 18.36 -6.55
CA PRO A 18 2.51 17.62 -6.25
C PRO A 18 2.46 16.21 -6.81
N ALA A 19 2.98 16.01 -7.99
CA ALA A 19 2.99 14.67 -8.59
C ALA A 19 3.90 13.74 -7.81
N THR A 20 5.08 14.21 -7.46
CA THR A 20 6.01 13.43 -6.66
C THR A 20 5.46 13.15 -5.28
N ALA A 21 4.83 14.13 -4.68
CA ALA A 21 4.24 13.96 -3.36
C ALA A 21 3.12 12.94 -3.38
N GLY A 22 2.36 12.88 -4.46
CA GLY A 22 1.30 11.88 -4.62
C GLY A 22 1.87 10.47 -4.66
N ASP A 23 2.90 10.27 -5.45
CA ASP A 23 3.55 8.98 -5.56
C ASP A 23 4.17 8.58 -4.22
N ASP A 24 4.80 9.53 -3.54
CA ASP A 24 5.40 9.28 -2.23
C ASP A 24 4.34 8.92 -1.20
N ALA A 25 3.20 9.60 -1.24
CA ALA A 25 2.12 9.34 -0.29
C ALA A 25 1.57 7.92 -0.44
N PHE A 26 1.40 7.46 -1.68
CA PHE A 26 0.95 6.10 -1.94
C PHE A 26 1.98 5.10 -1.42
N LYS A 27 3.24 5.30 -1.76
CA LYS A 27 4.31 4.42 -1.34
C LYS A 27 4.43 4.37 0.18
N GLN A 28 4.33 5.52 0.84
CA GLN A 28 4.37 5.58 2.29
C GLN A 28 3.20 4.84 2.92
N ALA A 29 2.00 5.01 2.38
CA ALA A 29 0.82 4.33 2.90
C ALA A 29 0.96 2.82 2.76
N VAL A 30 1.39 2.34 1.60
CA VAL A 30 1.61 0.92 1.36
C VAL A 30 2.68 0.38 2.30
N ASN A 31 3.78 1.07 2.45
CA ASN A 31 4.84 0.65 3.36
C ASN A 31 4.36 0.59 4.80
N TYR A 32 3.58 1.56 5.22
CA TYR A 32 3.08 1.60 6.58
C TYR A 32 2.21 0.39 6.90
N VAL A 33 1.30 0.07 5.99
CA VAL A 33 0.35 -1.03 6.19
C VAL A 33 1.01 -2.39 6.06
N PHE A 34 1.80 -2.60 5.02
CA PHE A 34 2.28 -3.92 4.65
C PHE A 34 3.66 -4.29 5.20
N SER A 35 4.53 -3.34 5.42
CA SER A 35 5.86 -3.66 5.94
C SER A 35 6.11 -3.17 7.36
N GLY A 36 5.25 -2.31 7.88
CA GLY A 36 5.42 -1.82 9.23
C GLY A 36 6.62 -0.91 9.43
N ASN A 37 7.06 -0.26 8.37
CA ASN A 37 8.21 0.63 8.45
C ASN A 37 7.79 1.97 9.06
N VAL A 38 7.57 1.96 10.37
CA VAL A 38 7.06 3.14 11.08
C VAL A 38 8.13 3.96 11.75
N ASP A 39 9.23 3.33 12.14
CA ASP A 39 10.27 3.99 12.93
C ASP A 39 11.60 4.13 12.21
N GLY A 40 11.62 3.93 10.92
CA GLY A 40 12.85 3.96 10.16
C GLY A 40 13.79 2.80 10.43
N LYS A 41 13.35 1.83 11.21
CA LYS A 41 14.12 0.62 11.45
C LYS A 41 13.99 -0.28 10.24
N THR A 42 14.99 -1.11 10.01
CA THR A 42 14.97 -2.03 8.88
C THR A 42 13.83 -3.03 9.06
N PRO A 43 12.82 -3.00 8.22
CA PRO A 43 11.73 -3.96 8.34
C PRO A 43 12.18 -5.31 7.83
N GLN A 44 11.58 -6.36 8.37
CA GLN A 44 11.84 -7.70 7.88
C GLN A 44 11.08 -7.97 6.58
N LEU A 45 10.09 -7.14 6.32
CA LEU A 45 9.31 -7.22 5.09
C LEU A 45 9.71 -6.08 4.17
N VAL A 46 9.99 -6.41 2.93
CA VAL A 46 10.29 -5.40 1.91
C VAL A 46 9.09 -5.26 1.00
N THR A 47 8.56 -4.06 0.91
CA THR A 47 7.39 -3.78 0.07
C THR A 47 7.82 -2.97 -1.14
N SER A 48 7.37 -3.38 -2.31
CA SER A 48 7.65 -2.69 -3.57
C SER A 48 6.37 -2.54 -4.39
N ILE A 49 6.29 -1.44 -5.13
CA ILE A 49 5.17 -1.23 -6.05
C ILE A 49 5.56 -1.83 -7.38
N VAL A 50 4.84 -2.86 -7.81
CA VAL A 50 5.12 -3.57 -9.06
C VAL A 50 4.46 -2.86 -10.24
N ASP A 51 3.22 -2.44 -10.07
CA ASP A 51 2.49 -1.72 -11.11
C ASP A 51 1.55 -0.73 -10.43
N GLU A 52 1.90 0.55 -10.50
CA GLU A 52 1.13 1.58 -9.82
C GLU A 52 -0.28 1.73 -10.39
N ASN A 53 -0.41 1.71 -11.70
CA ASN A 53 -1.72 1.87 -12.34
C ASN A 53 -2.68 0.73 -12.05
N ARG A 54 -2.16 -0.48 -11.95
CA ARG A 54 -2.96 -1.65 -11.63
C ARG A 54 -3.01 -1.94 -10.14
N CYS A 55 -2.30 -1.15 -9.36
CA CYS A 55 -2.21 -1.30 -7.90
C CYS A 55 -1.74 -2.70 -7.49
N ILE A 56 -0.66 -3.13 -8.10
CA ILE A 56 -0.04 -4.41 -7.75
C ILE A 56 1.22 -4.12 -6.94
N ILE A 57 1.29 -4.70 -5.75
CA ILE A 57 2.45 -4.55 -4.89
C ILE A 57 3.02 -5.92 -4.55
N SER A 58 4.29 -5.95 -4.19
CA SER A 58 4.91 -7.16 -3.69
C SER A 58 5.41 -6.93 -2.27
N VAL A 59 5.32 -7.97 -1.46
CA VAL A 59 5.85 -7.97 -0.10
C VAL A 59 6.75 -9.18 -0.02
N GLU A 60 8.00 -8.98 0.39
CA GLU A 60 8.98 -10.04 0.38
C GLU A 60 9.67 -10.22 1.73
N THR A 61 9.94 -11.48 2.07
CA THR A 61 10.82 -11.87 3.16
C THR A 61 11.81 -12.85 2.57
N PRO A 62 12.89 -13.18 3.28
CA PRO A 62 13.77 -14.26 2.80
C PRO A 62 12.96 -15.55 2.61
N GLY A 63 12.97 -16.05 1.39
CA GLY A 63 12.30 -17.31 1.04
C GLY A 63 10.84 -17.22 0.68
N ASN A 64 10.21 -16.04 0.80
CA ASN A 64 8.78 -15.89 0.51
C ASN A 64 8.50 -14.60 -0.23
N SER A 65 7.50 -14.63 -1.08
CA SER A 65 7.04 -13.44 -1.79
C SER A 65 5.52 -13.48 -1.91
N TRP A 66 4.89 -12.34 -1.62
CA TRP A 66 3.45 -12.18 -1.79
C TRP A 66 3.20 -11.06 -2.78
N LEU A 67 2.33 -11.33 -3.75
CA LEU A 67 1.92 -10.35 -4.74
C LEU A 67 0.48 -10.00 -4.44
N TYR A 68 0.19 -8.74 -4.15
CA TYR A 68 -1.15 -8.28 -3.81
C TYR A 68 -1.76 -7.48 -4.94
N TYR A 69 -3.00 -7.83 -5.27
CA TYR A 69 -3.81 -7.13 -6.27
C TYR A 69 -4.79 -6.24 -5.51
N LEU A 70 -4.38 -5.02 -5.22
CA LEU A 70 -5.15 -4.16 -4.32
C LEU A 70 -6.52 -3.78 -4.87
N LYS A 71 -6.67 -3.68 -6.19
CA LYS A 71 -7.97 -3.36 -6.78
C LYS A 71 -8.98 -4.49 -6.66
N GLU A 72 -8.51 -5.71 -6.38
CA GLU A 72 -9.41 -6.85 -6.18
C GLU A 72 -9.90 -6.95 -4.74
N ILE A 73 -9.29 -6.20 -3.82
CA ILE A 73 -9.73 -6.19 -2.42
C ILE A 73 -10.99 -5.35 -2.30
N ARG A 74 -11.97 -5.87 -1.58
CA ARG A 74 -13.20 -5.14 -1.30
C ARG A 74 -12.98 -4.29 -0.05
N PRO A 75 -13.01 -2.95 -0.17
CA PRO A 75 -12.77 -2.10 1.00
C PRO A 75 -13.74 -2.32 2.15
N ASP A 76 -14.99 -2.68 1.83
CA ASP A 76 -16.01 -2.95 2.85
C ASP A 76 -15.75 -4.25 3.62
N LYS A 77 -14.79 -5.06 3.15
CA LYS A 77 -14.40 -6.30 3.81
C LYS A 77 -13.07 -6.19 4.53
N ILE A 78 -12.47 -5.02 4.58
CA ILE A 78 -11.23 -4.82 5.32
C ILE A 78 -11.57 -4.67 6.79
N MET A 79 -10.94 -5.47 7.63
CA MET A 79 -11.19 -5.44 9.07
C MET A 79 -9.88 -5.26 9.84
N ILE A 80 -9.88 -4.33 10.79
CA ILE A 80 -8.75 -4.14 11.68
C ILE A 80 -9.16 -4.68 13.06
N ASP A 81 -8.45 -5.70 13.49
CA ASP A 81 -8.68 -6.31 14.80
C ASP A 81 -7.54 -5.88 15.72
N GLU A 82 -7.77 -4.81 16.45
CA GLU A 82 -6.75 -4.28 17.36
C GLU A 82 -6.42 -5.25 18.49
N LYS A 83 -7.41 -5.97 18.95
CA LYS A 83 -7.25 -6.89 20.07
C LYS A 83 -6.27 -8.00 19.72
N ASN A 84 -6.38 -8.54 18.52
CA ASN A 84 -5.51 -9.62 18.07
C ASN A 84 -4.36 -9.12 17.19
N GLY A 85 -4.29 -7.82 16.94
CA GLY A 85 -3.21 -7.22 16.17
C GLY A 85 -3.16 -7.66 14.72
N ARG A 86 -4.32 -7.73 14.05
CA ARG A 86 -4.38 -8.22 12.67
C ARG A 86 -5.23 -7.33 11.79
N ILE A 87 -4.89 -7.36 10.50
CA ILE A 87 -5.69 -6.72 9.45
C ILE A 87 -6.09 -7.83 8.49
N SER A 88 -7.38 -7.92 8.19
CA SER A 88 -7.90 -8.93 7.27
C SER A 88 -8.41 -8.29 6.00
N PHE A 89 -8.15 -8.94 4.88
CA PHE A 89 -8.57 -8.50 3.56
C PHE A 89 -9.34 -9.61 2.87
N GLU A 90 -10.31 -9.22 2.07
CA GLU A 90 -11.10 -10.17 1.30
C GLU A 90 -11.53 -9.56 -0.02
N GLY A 91 -11.64 -10.38 -1.07
CA GLY A 91 -12.16 -9.97 -2.35
C GLY A 91 -12.97 -11.09 -2.97
N ASP A 92 -13.60 -10.82 -4.11
CA ASP A 92 -14.37 -11.83 -4.82
C ASP A 92 -13.47 -12.77 -5.61
N ASP A 93 -12.35 -12.24 -6.11
CA ASP A 93 -11.35 -13.01 -6.84
C ASP A 93 -10.03 -13.04 -6.07
N THR A 94 -9.00 -13.60 -6.68
CA THR A 94 -7.67 -13.64 -6.06
C THR A 94 -7.17 -12.25 -5.71
N ILE A 95 -6.85 -12.04 -4.44
CA ILE A 95 -6.25 -10.79 -3.99
C ILE A 95 -4.77 -10.93 -3.69
N VAL A 96 -4.28 -12.15 -3.50
CA VAL A 96 -2.88 -12.38 -3.18
C VAL A 96 -2.38 -13.68 -3.79
N GLU A 97 -1.13 -13.65 -4.25
CA GLU A 97 -0.41 -14.83 -4.71
C GLU A 97 0.84 -14.97 -3.88
N HIS A 98 1.01 -16.13 -3.27
CA HIS A 98 2.15 -16.44 -2.42
C HIS A 98 3.06 -17.43 -3.10
N THR A 99 4.35 -17.09 -3.24
CA THR A 99 5.35 -17.96 -3.81
C THR A 99 6.46 -18.22 -2.82
N PHE A 100 7.01 -19.42 -2.91
CA PHE A 100 8.15 -19.85 -2.10
C PHE A 100 9.36 -19.99 -3.01
N ASP A 101 10.52 -19.55 -2.57
CA ASP A 101 11.74 -19.62 -3.39
C ASP A 101 12.13 -21.05 -3.73
N PHE A 102 11.77 -22.00 -2.87
CA PHE A 102 12.17 -23.39 -3.04
C PHE A 102 11.16 -24.24 -3.77
N LEU A 103 9.94 -23.76 -3.96
CA LEU A 103 8.87 -24.56 -4.54
C LEU A 103 8.30 -23.89 -5.77
N PRO A 104 8.14 -24.62 -6.87
CA PRO A 104 7.54 -24.06 -8.08
C PRO A 104 6.02 -23.97 -7.94
N LYS A 105 5.51 -23.61 -6.78
CA LYS A 105 4.09 -23.56 -6.51
C LYS A 105 3.68 -22.15 -6.16
N VAL A 106 2.53 -21.72 -6.68
CA VAL A 106 1.94 -20.43 -6.36
C VAL A 106 0.60 -20.68 -5.68
N ASP A 107 0.47 -20.22 -4.45
CA ASP A 107 -0.80 -20.30 -3.73
C ASP A 107 -1.57 -19.01 -3.97
N LYS A 108 -2.82 -19.14 -4.43
CA LYS A 108 -3.68 -17.99 -4.70
C LYS A 108 -4.83 -18.00 -3.72
N ASP A 109 -5.21 -16.81 -3.23
CA ASP A 109 -6.28 -16.74 -2.26
C ASP A 109 -7.06 -15.43 -2.44
N ASN A 110 -8.34 -15.48 -2.09
CA ASN A 110 -9.20 -14.30 -2.09
C ASN A 110 -9.32 -13.71 -0.68
N LYS A 111 -8.60 -14.24 0.27
CA LYS A 111 -8.54 -13.73 1.65
C LYS A 111 -7.10 -13.71 2.11
N ASN A 112 -6.78 -12.77 2.95
CA ASN A 112 -5.46 -12.70 3.53
C ASN A 112 -5.52 -11.93 4.83
N SER A 113 -4.60 -12.23 5.73
CA SER A 113 -4.52 -11.55 7.02
C SER A 113 -3.05 -11.25 7.30
N ILE A 114 -2.77 -10.03 7.71
CA ILE A 114 -1.41 -9.61 8.05
C ILE A 114 -1.39 -9.04 9.46
N MET A 115 -0.21 -8.89 10.02
CA MET A 115 -0.07 -8.28 11.33
C MET A 115 -0.34 -6.79 11.26
N LEU A 116 -1.04 -6.28 12.27
CA LEU A 116 -1.16 -4.84 12.46
C LEU A 116 0.16 -4.39 13.07
N ARG A 117 0.96 -3.66 12.30
CA ARG A 117 2.32 -3.34 12.70
C ARG A 117 2.51 -1.96 13.28
N GLY A 118 1.55 -1.10 13.10
CA GLY A 118 1.65 0.27 13.58
C GLY A 118 0.42 0.67 14.35
N ASP A 119 0.23 1.97 14.48
CA ASP A 119 -0.93 2.53 15.13
C ASP A 119 -2.20 2.24 14.32
N ALA A 120 -3.25 1.81 14.99
CA ALA A 120 -4.49 1.43 14.32
C ALA A 120 -5.13 2.61 13.56
N GLU A 121 -5.11 3.80 14.14
CA GLU A 121 -5.70 4.96 13.49
C GLU A 121 -4.91 5.38 12.25
N ARG A 122 -3.60 5.37 12.32
CA ARG A 122 -2.77 5.67 11.16
C ARG A 122 -2.93 4.59 10.09
N THR A 123 -3.12 3.34 10.51
CA THR A 123 -3.36 2.25 9.57
C THR A 123 -4.68 2.46 8.85
N LYS A 124 -5.73 2.87 9.57
CA LYS A 124 -7.01 3.20 8.94
C LYS A 124 -6.87 4.32 7.93
N ASP A 125 -6.14 5.37 8.29
CA ASP A 125 -5.92 6.50 7.40
C ASP A 125 -5.15 6.07 6.15
N ALA A 126 -4.13 5.24 6.32
CA ALA A 126 -3.35 4.74 5.19
C ALA A 126 -4.20 3.86 4.27
N LEU A 127 -5.01 2.97 4.83
CA LEU A 127 -5.92 2.13 4.05
C LEU A 127 -6.95 2.97 3.32
N LYS A 128 -7.49 3.99 3.98
CA LYS A 128 -8.45 4.88 3.35
C LYS A 128 -7.81 5.59 2.16
N LEU A 129 -6.60 6.08 2.33
CA LEU A 129 -5.88 6.74 1.25
C LEU A 129 -5.65 5.80 0.07
N ILE A 130 -5.22 4.57 0.33
CA ILE A 130 -4.98 3.58 -0.71
C ILE A 130 -6.25 3.30 -1.50
N PHE A 131 -7.35 3.01 -0.83
CA PHE A 131 -8.55 2.52 -1.49
C PHE A 131 -9.54 3.60 -1.94
N THR A 132 -9.37 4.84 -1.54
CA THR A 132 -10.23 5.91 -2.01
C THR A 132 -9.55 6.85 -2.98
N LYS A 133 -8.23 6.84 -3.02
CA LYS A 133 -7.49 7.76 -3.88
C LYS A 133 -6.68 7.05 -4.97
N TYR A 134 -5.95 6.01 -4.60
CA TYR A 134 -5.03 5.36 -5.53
C TYR A 134 -5.53 4.08 -6.15
N CYS A 135 -6.14 3.24 -5.35
CA CYS A 135 -6.54 1.90 -5.79
C CYS A 135 -8.04 1.74 -5.65
N LEU A 136 -8.80 2.51 -6.44
CA LEU A 136 -10.25 2.40 -6.43
C LEU A 136 -10.63 0.99 -6.86
N PRO A 137 -11.56 0.36 -6.15
CA PRO A 137 -11.97 -1.00 -6.47
C PRO A 137 -12.63 -1.07 -7.83
N LYS A 138 -12.58 -2.23 -8.46
CA LYS A 138 -13.24 -2.43 -9.73
C LYS A 138 -14.74 -2.26 -9.56
N PRO A 139 -15.42 -1.68 -10.56
CA PRO A 139 -16.88 -1.60 -10.52
C PRO A 139 -17.42 -3.02 -10.50
N GLY A 140 -18.30 -3.26 -9.56
CA GLY A 140 -18.76 -4.56 -9.28
C GLY A 140 -19.79 -5.16 -10.09
#